data_6f7ea1ddf2afabb9be21e477cb733e09
#
_entry.id   6f7ea1ddf2afabb9be21e477cb733e09
#
_cell.length_a   1.000
_cell.length_b   1.000
_cell.length_c   1.000
_cell.angle_alpha   90.00
_cell.angle_beta   90.00
_cell.angle_gamma   90.00
#
_symmetry.space_group_name_H-M   'P 1'
#
loop_
_entity.id
_entity.type
_entity.pdbx_description
1 polymer ?
#
loop_
_entity_poly.entity_id
_entity_poly.type
_entity_poly.pdbx_seq_one_letter_code
_entity_poly.pdbx_strand_id
1 'polypeptide(L)'
;MWCHRFKQFLTSIASRVTIWYTGFMVIMLLAMFGATLWISARFVDADRKESLVEVVQMASHHADSPQNQEGGPHEMDRHSFEQGVTLAYYDQQNVSRQHLPGFFKWDLPQNAGTVSSYQEGDQSFLYYDLPLENGQGWVRGVIALSASSRELNNLLKVLAIAGPVLLVLMVLGGYWVLKRALKPIKLLDQTAHAIQTSGDLSQRIPLKGPQDELYFLAQTMNGMLETVESSFEREKQFSHDVSHDLRTPVTVILSESDYGLRYADSLAEAQESHATIQRQALRMKALINQILELSKLEGQDSLALKPLNLSDYLAKRQEDDQTLAQAAGKVLKYDLAPKLQVQADEVLLGRLVDNLLSNALKFAQSQVSLSLKANQEEGVILSVADDGPGIAEPEHAHIWQRFYQVDRARTKSASSGAGLGLSLVKAIADQHGAQLS
;
A
#
# COMPACT_ATOMS: atom_id res chain seq x y z
N MET A 1 31.16 -15.88 10.68
CA MET A 1 30.65 -14.60 10.14
C MET A 1 30.02 -14.73 8.74
N TRP A 2 30.60 -15.47 7.78
CA TRP A 2 30.08 -15.68 6.43
C TRP A 2 28.74 -16.45 6.40
N CYS A 3 28.58 -17.48 7.21
CA CYS A 3 27.38 -18.33 7.22
C CYS A 3 26.11 -17.59 7.74
N HIS A 4 26.28 -16.63 8.65
CA HIS A 4 25.16 -15.82 9.17
C HIS A 4 24.68 -14.78 8.16
N ARG A 5 25.60 -14.15 7.40
CA ARG A 5 25.26 -13.23 6.31
C ARG A 5 24.60 -13.94 5.12
N PHE A 6 25.01 -15.18 4.83
CA PHE A 6 24.40 -15.99 3.77
C PHE A 6 22.98 -16.44 4.12
N LYS A 7 22.71 -16.79 5.39
CA LYS A 7 21.35 -17.09 5.88
C LYS A 7 20.42 -15.86 5.82
N GLN A 8 20.90 -14.69 6.22
CA GLN A 8 20.13 -13.44 6.13
C GLN A 8 19.88 -13.01 4.67
N PHE A 9 20.80 -13.30 3.77
CA PHE A 9 20.61 -13.05 2.34
C PHE A 9 19.48 -13.94 1.78
N LEU A 10 19.42 -15.22 2.14
CA LEU A 10 18.38 -16.15 1.67
C LEU A 10 16.99 -15.89 2.27
N THR A 11 16.89 -15.20 3.39
CA THR A 11 15.61 -14.86 4.04
C THR A 11 15.01 -13.53 3.60
N SER A 12 15.77 -12.70 2.87
CA SER A 12 15.25 -11.42 2.39
C SER A 12 14.19 -11.63 1.29
N ILE A 13 13.16 -10.78 1.27
CA ILE A 13 12.11 -10.79 0.23
C ILE A 13 12.76 -10.69 -1.16
N ALA A 14 13.78 -9.84 -1.29
CA ALA A 14 14.52 -9.68 -2.54
C ALA A 14 15.13 -11.00 -3.05
N SER A 15 15.78 -11.77 -2.17
CA SER A 15 16.41 -13.03 -2.57
C SER A 15 15.37 -14.11 -2.90
N ARG A 16 14.28 -14.19 -2.15
CA ARG A 16 13.18 -15.14 -2.44
C ARG A 16 12.57 -14.86 -3.81
N VAL A 17 12.24 -13.62 -4.10
CA VAL A 17 11.67 -13.23 -5.39
C VAL A 17 12.70 -13.45 -6.51
N THR A 18 13.99 -13.16 -6.30
CA THR A 18 15.05 -13.43 -7.27
C THR A 18 15.17 -14.93 -7.55
N ILE A 19 15.13 -15.80 -6.54
CA ILE A 19 15.19 -17.27 -6.71
C ILE A 19 14.00 -17.76 -7.52
N TRP A 20 12.78 -17.33 -7.20
CA TRP A 20 11.58 -17.72 -7.93
C TRP A 20 11.61 -17.23 -9.38
N TYR A 21 11.96 -15.97 -9.58
CA TYR A 21 12.11 -15.39 -10.92
C TYR A 21 13.19 -16.13 -11.74
N THR A 22 14.34 -16.40 -11.13
CA THR A 22 15.43 -17.14 -11.80
C THR A 22 14.99 -18.57 -12.15
N GLY A 23 14.32 -19.26 -11.22
CA GLY A 23 13.77 -20.59 -11.49
C GLY A 23 12.78 -20.60 -12.65
N PHE A 24 11.86 -19.66 -12.69
CA PHE A 24 10.92 -19.51 -13.79
C PHE A 24 11.63 -19.21 -15.13
N MET A 25 12.62 -18.32 -15.13
CA MET A 25 13.40 -18.00 -16.32
C MET A 25 14.21 -19.16 -16.86
N VAL A 26 14.79 -19.99 -15.97
CA VAL A 26 15.48 -21.23 -16.36
C VAL A 26 14.52 -22.20 -17.05
N ILE A 27 13.32 -22.40 -16.49
CA ILE A 27 12.30 -23.26 -17.10
C ILE A 27 11.87 -22.74 -18.47
N MET A 28 11.60 -21.43 -18.59
CA MET A 28 11.25 -20.80 -19.87
C MET A 28 12.37 -20.96 -20.90
N LEU A 29 13.62 -20.78 -20.51
CA LEU A 29 14.78 -20.89 -21.39
C LEU A 29 14.98 -22.33 -21.86
N LEU A 30 14.83 -23.31 -20.98
CA LEU A 30 14.85 -24.73 -21.32
C LEU A 30 13.70 -25.13 -22.26
N ALA A 31 12.48 -24.64 -22.01
CA ALA A 31 11.33 -24.85 -22.88
C ALA A 31 11.56 -24.25 -24.29
N MET A 32 12.07 -23.03 -24.34
CA MET A 32 12.40 -22.36 -25.61
C MET A 32 13.48 -23.12 -26.39
N PHE A 33 14.54 -23.58 -25.70
CA PHE A 33 15.59 -24.37 -26.34
C PHE A 33 15.06 -25.71 -26.84
N GLY A 34 14.25 -26.41 -26.03
CA GLY A 34 13.61 -27.65 -26.45
C GLY A 34 12.71 -27.46 -27.66
N ALA A 35 11.90 -26.40 -27.67
CA ALA A 35 11.06 -26.05 -28.81
C ALA A 35 11.86 -25.74 -30.08
N THR A 36 12.94 -24.96 -29.94
CA THR A 36 13.82 -24.59 -31.07
C THR A 36 14.48 -25.85 -31.68
N LEU A 37 15.00 -26.76 -30.86
CA LEU A 37 15.61 -28.00 -31.33
C LEU A 37 14.56 -28.90 -31.98
N TRP A 38 13.37 -29.02 -31.40
CA TRP A 38 12.27 -29.83 -31.94
C TRP A 38 11.78 -29.32 -33.28
N ILE A 39 11.60 -27.99 -33.42
CA ILE A 39 11.19 -27.36 -34.68
C ILE A 39 12.30 -27.52 -35.72
N SER A 40 13.56 -27.25 -35.37
CA SER A 40 14.68 -27.37 -36.28
C SER A 40 14.83 -28.80 -36.81
N ALA A 41 14.72 -29.80 -35.93
CA ALA A 41 14.79 -31.20 -36.35
C ALA A 41 13.66 -31.56 -37.35
N ARG A 42 12.44 -31.12 -37.05
CA ARG A 42 11.27 -31.35 -37.92
C ARG A 42 11.38 -30.64 -39.26
N PHE A 43 11.87 -29.41 -39.26
CA PHE A 43 12.02 -28.62 -40.48
C PHE A 43 13.08 -29.21 -41.42
N VAL A 44 14.23 -29.60 -40.89
CA VAL A 44 15.32 -30.22 -41.64
C VAL A 44 14.88 -31.55 -42.30
N ASP A 45 14.11 -32.38 -41.55
CA ASP A 45 13.59 -33.64 -42.08
C ASP A 45 12.56 -33.44 -43.21
N ALA A 46 11.69 -32.43 -43.08
CA ALA A 46 10.70 -32.11 -44.09
C ALA A 46 11.31 -31.55 -45.39
N ASP A 47 12.21 -30.58 -45.23
CA ASP A 47 12.93 -29.92 -46.31
C ASP A 47 13.74 -30.93 -47.15
N ARG A 48 14.42 -31.90 -46.53
CA ARG A 48 15.18 -32.95 -47.21
C ARG A 48 14.31 -33.92 -47.98
N LYS A 49 13.14 -34.27 -47.46
CA LYS A 49 12.19 -35.10 -48.21
C LYS A 49 11.65 -34.41 -49.42
N GLU A 50 11.35 -33.14 -49.29
CA GLU A 50 10.85 -32.31 -50.40
C GLU A 50 11.92 -32.11 -51.46
N SER A 51 13.16 -31.73 -51.06
CA SER A 51 14.29 -31.63 -51.97
C SER A 51 14.62 -32.94 -52.70
N LEU A 52 14.55 -34.09 -51.97
CA LEU A 52 14.78 -35.40 -52.57
C LEU A 52 13.75 -35.69 -53.67
N VAL A 53 12.46 -35.47 -53.38
CA VAL A 53 11.37 -35.70 -54.33
C VAL A 53 11.46 -34.77 -55.54
N GLU A 54 11.74 -33.47 -55.33
CA GLU A 54 11.87 -32.47 -56.37
C GLU A 54 13.03 -32.81 -57.36
N VAL A 55 14.22 -33.14 -56.81
CA VAL A 55 15.39 -33.46 -57.64
C VAL A 55 15.15 -34.74 -58.47
N VAL A 56 14.53 -35.78 -57.84
CA VAL A 56 14.25 -37.03 -58.57
C VAL A 56 13.14 -36.84 -59.63
N GLN A 57 12.14 -35.98 -59.39
CA GLN A 57 11.14 -35.62 -60.37
C GLN A 57 11.75 -34.85 -61.53
N MET A 58 12.59 -33.84 -61.25
CA MET A 58 13.31 -33.14 -62.30
C MET A 58 14.19 -34.09 -63.13
N ALA A 59 14.90 -35.01 -62.48
CA ALA A 59 15.73 -36.00 -63.15
C ALA A 59 14.92 -36.97 -64.03
N SER A 60 13.72 -37.40 -63.63
CA SER A 60 12.85 -38.27 -64.42
C SER A 60 12.32 -37.59 -65.68
N HIS A 61 11.99 -36.29 -65.63
CA HIS A 61 11.52 -35.51 -66.79
C HIS A 61 12.66 -35.14 -67.74
N HIS A 62 13.88 -34.81 -67.24
CA HIS A 62 14.99 -34.39 -68.10
C HIS A 62 15.64 -35.54 -68.83
N ALA A 63 15.51 -36.77 -68.36
CA ALA A 63 16.05 -37.96 -69.03
C ALA A 63 15.41 -38.20 -70.46
N ASP A 64 14.29 -37.54 -70.74
CA ASP A 64 13.51 -37.67 -72.00
C ASP A 64 13.77 -36.58 -73.02
N SER A 65 14.59 -35.56 -72.72
CA SER A 65 14.86 -34.46 -73.62
C SER A 65 15.78 -34.91 -74.77
N PRO A 66 15.42 -34.70 -76.05
CA PRO A 66 16.21 -35.11 -77.26
C PRO A 66 17.62 -34.50 -77.33
N GLN A 67 17.84 -33.44 -76.57
CA GLN A 67 19.14 -32.73 -76.51
C GLN A 67 20.24 -33.46 -75.69
N ASN A 68 19.91 -34.49 -74.93
CA ASN A 68 20.87 -35.21 -74.08
C ASN A 68 21.49 -36.46 -74.78
N GLN A 69 21.18 -36.69 -76.07
CA GLN A 69 21.87 -37.77 -76.83
C GLN A 69 23.27 -37.44 -77.23
N GLU A 70 23.72 -36.13 -77.25
CA GLU A 70 25.03 -35.67 -77.58
C GLU A 70 25.88 -35.07 -76.44
N GLY A 71 25.20 -34.66 -75.30
CA GLY A 71 25.87 -34.14 -74.15
C GLY A 71 25.97 -35.24 -73.06
N GLY A 72 27.16 -35.63 -72.72
CA GLY A 72 27.42 -36.68 -71.73
C GLY A 72 26.86 -36.32 -70.34
N PRO A 73 26.80 -37.25 -69.37
CA PRO A 73 26.13 -37.14 -68.11
C PRO A 73 26.63 -36.05 -67.13
N HIS A 74 27.53 -35.17 -67.59
CA HIS A 74 28.28 -34.23 -66.75
C HIS A 74 27.49 -32.97 -66.26
N GLU A 75 26.44 -32.59 -66.92
CA GLU A 75 25.71 -31.36 -66.54
C GLU A 75 24.64 -31.62 -65.47
N MET A 76 24.01 -32.80 -65.50
CA MET A 76 23.02 -33.24 -64.50
C MET A 76 23.68 -33.61 -63.13
N ASP A 77 24.92 -34.10 -63.15
CA ASP A 77 25.69 -34.43 -61.95
C ASP A 77 25.96 -33.19 -61.08
N ARG A 78 26.07 -31.98 -61.67
CA ARG A 78 26.34 -30.75 -60.89
C ARG A 78 25.16 -30.28 -60.05
N HIS A 79 23.94 -30.30 -60.57
CA HIS A 79 22.75 -29.86 -59.83
C HIS A 79 22.34 -30.85 -58.72
N SER A 80 22.55 -32.16 -58.96
CA SER A 80 22.28 -33.19 -57.96
C SER A 80 23.25 -33.14 -56.78
N PHE A 81 24.51 -32.72 -57.03
CA PHE A 81 25.52 -32.53 -55.98
C PHE A 81 25.33 -31.25 -55.17
N GLU A 82 24.80 -30.17 -55.75
CA GLU A 82 24.51 -28.89 -55.00
C GLU A 82 23.46 -29.06 -53.95
N GLN A 83 22.45 -29.95 -54.16
CA GLN A 83 21.40 -30.24 -53.16
C GLN A 83 21.70 -31.46 -52.29
N GLY A 84 22.89 -32.11 -52.47
CA GLY A 84 23.30 -33.28 -51.67
C GLY A 84 22.55 -34.57 -52.02
N VAL A 85 21.77 -34.60 -53.12
CA VAL A 85 21.11 -35.80 -53.63
C VAL A 85 22.00 -36.49 -54.64
N THR A 86 22.19 -37.80 -54.51
CA THR A 86 22.89 -38.61 -55.48
C THR A 86 21.89 -39.41 -56.30
N LEU A 87 21.93 -39.26 -57.62
CA LEU A 87 21.04 -39.92 -58.55
C LEU A 87 21.69 -41.18 -59.16
N ALA A 88 20.93 -42.23 -59.30
CA ALA A 88 21.32 -43.47 -60.02
C ALA A 88 20.21 -43.87 -61.02
N TYR A 89 20.59 -44.10 -62.23
CA TYR A 89 19.68 -44.51 -63.31
C TYR A 89 19.80 -46.03 -63.54
N TYR A 90 18.67 -46.68 -63.62
CA TYR A 90 18.52 -48.11 -63.85
C TYR A 90 17.78 -48.39 -65.14
N ASP A 91 18.15 -49.44 -65.84
CA ASP A 91 17.41 -49.96 -66.98
C ASP A 91 16.27 -50.87 -66.56
N GLN A 92 15.48 -51.40 -67.54
CA GLN A 92 14.38 -52.33 -67.27
C GLN A 92 14.86 -53.66 -66.64
N GLN A 93 16.14 -54.01 -66.70
CA GLN A 93 16.71 -55.20 -66.10
C GLN A 93 17.35 -54.92 -64.71
N ASN A 94 17.10 -53.75 -64.16
CA ASN A 94 17.67 -53.28 -62.87
C ASN A 94 19.20 -53.17 -62.85
N VAL A 95 19.81 -52.97 -64.01
CA VAL A 95 21.27 -52.78 -64.14
C VAL A 95 21.56 -51.29 -64.11
N SER A 96 22.43 -50.84 -63.21
CA SER A 96 22.82 -49.45 -63.11
C SER A 96 23.66 -49.07 -64.39
N ARG A 97 23.32 -47.91 -65.00
CA ARG A 97 24.02 -47.33 -66.10
C ARG A 97 25.28 -46.51 -65.72
N GLN A 98 25.52 -46.35 -64.39
CA GLN A 98 26.58 -45.49 -63.86
C GLN A 98 27.41 -46.22 -62.79
N HIS A 99 28.63 -45.71 -62.56
CA HIS A 99 29.46 -46.18 -61.45
C HIS A 99 28.88 -45.61 -60.12
N LEU A 100 28.34 -46.50 -59.34
CA LEU A 100 27.63 -46.09 -58.14
C LEU A 100 28.59 -45.85 -56.96
N PRO A 101 28.47 -44.77 -56.21
CA PRO A 101 29.29 -44.50 -55.02
C PRO A 101 29.08 -45.57 -53.95
N GLY A 102 30.15 -46.00 -53.31
CA GLY A 102 30.12 -47.10 -52.30
C GLY A 102 29.59 -46.72 -50.92
N PHE A 103 28.96 -45.57 -50.79
CA PHE A 103 28.46 -45.11 -49.48
C PHE A 103 27.01 -45.57 -49.16
N PHE A 104 26.32 -46.18 -50.12
CA PHE A 104 24.92 -46.64 -50.03
C PHE A 104 24.75 -47.99 -50.70
N LYS A 105 23.92 -48.83 -50.14
CA LYS A 105 23.55 -50.13 -50.71
C LYS A 105 22.50 -49.94 -51.81
N TRP A 106 22.94 -49.98 -53.05
CA TRP A 106 22.13 -49.67 -54.25
C TRP A 106 21.16 -50.81 -54.63
N ASP A 107 21.38 -52.03 -54.16
CA ASP A 107 20.61 -53.23 -54.48
C ASP A 107 19.28 -53.35 -53.72
N LEU A 108 18.79 -52.26 -53.16
CA LEU A 108 17.52 -52.27 -52.46
C LEU A 108 16.34 -52.40 -53.43
N PRO A 109 15.25 -53.12 -53.04
CA PRO A 109 14.09 -53.27 -53.89
C PRO A 109 13.51 -51.90 -54.25
N GLN A 110 13.00 -51.79 -55.49
CA GLN A 110 12.35 -50.59 -55.99
C GLN A 110 11.08 -50.30 -55.21
N ASN A 111 10.93 -49.08 -54.74
CA ASN A 111 9.74 -48.58 -54.02
C ASN A 111 9.23 -47.28 -54.67
N ALA A 112 8.68 -47.42 -55.84
CA ALA A 112 8.27 -46.28 -56.67
C ALA A 112 7.20 -45.39 -56.01
N GLY A 113 7.42 -44.09 -56.01
CA GLY A 113 6.45 -43.09 -55.55
C GLY A 113 6.41 -42.85 -54.04
N THR A 114 7.26 -43.53 -53.25
CA THR A 114 7.35 -43.33 -51.77
C THR A 114 8.77 -43.06 -51.33
N VAL A 115 8.95 -42.04 -50.47
CA VAL A 115 10.23 -41.81 -49.81
C VAL A 115 10.44 -42.86 -48.73
N SER A 116 11.50 -43.66 -48.88
CA SER A 116 11.89 -44.73 -47.97
C SER A 116 13.17 -44.42 -47.23
N SER A 117 13.33 -44.92 -46.03
CA SER A 117 14.55 -44.79 -45.25
C SER A 117 15.32 -46.10 -45.22
N TYR A 118 16.66 -46.01 -45.29
CA TYR A 118 17.58 -47.14 -45.17
C TYR A 118 18.73 -46.75 -44.21
N GLN A 119 19.07 -47.69 -43.34
CA GLN A 119 20.17 -47.49 -42.39
C GLN A 119 21.31 -48.48 -42.70
N GLU A 120 22.51 -47.96 -42.84
CA GLU A 120 23.74 -48.76 -43.03
C GLU A 120 24.79 -48.35 -42.01
N GLY A 121 25.01 -49.19 -41.01
CA GLY A 121 25.86 -48.88 -39.86
C GLY A 121 25.33 -47.67 -39.08
N ASP A 122 26.10 -46.63 -38.94
CA ASP A 122 25.76 -45.39 -38.22
C ASP A 122 25.20 -44.27 -39.13
N GLN A 123 25.03 -44.57 -40.43
CA GLN A 123 24.50 -43.65 -41.41
C GLN A 123 23.08 -44.00 -41.81
N SER A 124 22.22 -42.99 -41.83
CA SER A 124 20.82 -43.07 -42.28
C SER A 124 20.68 -42.36 -43.62
N PHE A 125 19.95 -42.96 -44.53
CA PHE A 125 19.69 -42.46 -45.85
C PHE A 125 18.20 -42.40 -46.10
N LEU A 126 17.76 -41.41 -46.89
CA LEU A 126 16.47 -41.43 -47.54
C LEU A 126 16.69 -41.70 -49.01
N TYR A 127 15.82 -42.49 -49.58
CA TYR A 127 15.82 -42.78 -51.04
C TYR A 127 14.40 -42.66 -51.57
N TYR A 128 14.31 -42.28 -52.85
CA TYR A 128 13.07 -42.12 -53.57
C TYR A 128 13.28 -42.62 -55.02
N ASP A 129 12.34 -43.48 -55.45
CA ASP A 129 12.41 -44.11 -56.78
C ASP A 129 11.25 -43.62 -57.63
N LEU A 130 11.57 -43.26 -58.88
CA LEU A 130 10.58 -42.84 -59.88
C LEU A 130 10.82 -43.52 -61.23
N PRO A 131 9.80 -44.06 -61.89
CA PRO A 131 9.93 -44.54 -63.28
C PRO A 131 10.24 -43.41 -64.21
N LEU A 132 11.06 -43.66 -65.23
CA LEU A 132 11.33 -42.70 -66.31
C LEU A 132 10.10 -42.66 -67.24
N GLU A 133 9.74 -41.45 -67.73
CA GLU A 133 8.54 -41.25 -68.56
C GLU A 133 8.59 -42.03 -69.92
N ASN A 134 9.79 -42.28 -70.44
CA ASN A 134 10.01 -43.08 -71.65
C ASN A 134 9.84 -44.59 -71.49
N GLY A 135 9.56 -45.02 -70.23
CA GLY A 135 9.41 -46.46 -69.92
C GLY A 135 10.67 -47.31 -70.02
N GLN A 136 11.86 -46.71 -70.24
CA GLN A 136 13.13 -47.44 -70.41
C GLN A 136 13.92 -47.67 -69.12
N GLY A 137 13.31 -47.56 -67.95
CA GLY A 137 13.95 -47.73 -66.66
C GLY A 137 13.36 -46.87 -65.58
N TRP A 138 14.17 -46.59 -64.55
CA TRP A 138 13.79 -45.79 -63.39
C TRP A 138 15.02 -45.07 -62.82
N VAL A 139 14.76 -44.03 -62.03
CA VAL A 139 15.78 -43.25 -61.32
C VAL A 139 15.61 -43.35 -59.83
N ARG A 140 16.72 -43.55 -59.09
CA ARG A 140 16.80 -43.51 -57.64
C ARG A 140 17.57 -42.30 -57.19
N GLY A 141 16.97 -41.46 -56.37
CA GLY A 141 17.70 -40.44 -55.63
C GLY A 141 17.97 -40.90 -54.21
N VAL A 142 19.16 -40.57 -53.72
CA VAL A 142 19.59 -40.90 -52.34
C VAL A 142 20.17 -39.67 -51.68
N ILE A 143 19.73 -39.40 -50.47
CA ILE A 143 20.30 -38.31 -49.63
C ILE A 143 20.71 -38.86 -48.27
N ALA A 144 21.94 -38.53 -47.83
CA ALA A 144 22.41 -38.91 -46.52
C ALA A 144 21.89 -37.98 -45.42
N LEU A 145 21.33 -38.53 -44.37
CA LEU A 145 20.87 -37.76 -43.21
C LEU A 145 22.01 -37.28 -42.28
N SER A 146 23.24 -37.79 -42.47
CA SER A 146 24.41 -37.46 -41.65
C SER A 146 24.85 -35.99 -41.72
N ALA A 147 24.46 -35.27 -42.78
CA ALA A 147 24.71 -33.81 -42.88
C ALA A 147 23.84 -32.99 -41.92
N SER A 148 22.65 -33.51 -41.56
CA SER A 148 21.73 -32.89 -40.60
C SER A 148 22.32 -32.77 -39.20
N SER A 149 23.14 -33.72 -38.80
CA SER A 149 23.78 -33.73 -37.46
C SER A 149 24.76 -32.57 -37.24
N ARG A 150 25.37 -32.03 -38.31
CA ARG A 150 26.30 -30.89 -38.19
C ARG A 150 25.60 -29.57 -37.90
N GLU A 151 24.47 -29.31 -38.53
CA GLU A 151 23.69 -28.10 -38.30
C GLU A 151 23.09 -28.07 -36.90
N LEU A 152 22.49 -29.21 -36.46
CA LEU A 152 21.98 -29.37 -35.10
C LEU A 152 23.13 -29.25 -34.07
N ASN A 153 24.32 -29.83 -34.33
CA ASN A 153 25.47 -29.68 -33.45
C ASN A 153 25.97 -28.22 -33.35
N ASN A 154 25.93 -27.48 -34.43
CA ASN A 154 26.27 -26.05 -34.41
C ASN A 154 25.26 -25.24 -33.62
N LEU A 155 23.95 -25.49 -33.77
CA LEU A 155 22.91 -24.89 -32.96
C LEU A 155 23.13 -25.21 -31.49
N LEU A 156 23.39 -26.47 -31.13
CA LEU A 156 23.67 -26.88 -29.75
C LEU A 156 24.87 -26.16 -29.16
N LYS A 157 25.96 -25.97 -29.93
CA LYS A 157 27.14 -25.19 -29.49
C LYS A 157 26.79 -23.73 -29.21
N VAL A 158 26.05 -23.10 -30.12
CA VAL A 158 25.61 -21.69 -29.93
C VAL A 158 24.71 -21.58 -28.68
N LEU A 159 23.75 -22.48 -28.53
CA LEU A 159 22.87 -22.51 -27.35
C LEU A 159 23.62 -22.79 -26.04
N ALA A 160 24.61 -23.68 -26.06
CA ALA A 160 25.45 -24.00 -24.92
C ALA A 160 26.31 -22.82 -24.42
N ILE A 161 26.65 -21.88 -25.30
CA ILE A 161 27.40 -20.66 -24.95
C ILE A 161 26.43 -19.51 -24.63
N ALA A 162 25.47 -19.25 -25.50
CA ALA A 162 24.55 -18.15 -25.36
C ALA A 162 23.59 -18.30 -24.15
N GLY A 163 23.17 -19.54 -23.87
CA GLY A 163 22.24 -19.85 -22.76
C GLY A 163 22.75 -19.39 -21.40
N PRO A 164 23.92 -19.86 -20.93
CA PRO A 164 24.50 -19.42 -19.67
C PRO A 164 24.78 -17.92 -19.60
N VAL A 165 25.21 -17.29 -20.68
CA VAL A 165 25.47 -15.85 -20.75
C VAL A 165 24.17 -15.07 -20.54
N LEU A 166 23.11 -15.42 -21.26
CA LEU A 166 21.78 -14.79 -21.08
C LEU A 166 21.25 -15.00 -19.68
N LEU A 167 21.40 -16.19 -19.10
CA LEU A 167 20.96 -16.49 -17.75
C LEU A 167 21.67 -15.62 -16.71
N VAL A 168 23.00 -15.46 -16.83
CA VAL A 168 23.77 -14.58 -15.93
C VAL A 168 23.32 -13.14 -16.07
N LEU A 169 23.14 -12.64 -17.29
CA LEU A 169 22.65 -11.27 -17.52
C LEU A 169 21.25 -11.05 -16.94
N MET A 170 20.35 -12.02 -17.10
CA MET A 170 18.99 -11.96 -16.54
C MET A 170 18.99 -11.95 -15.00
N VAL A 171 19.82 -12.80 -14.36
CA VAL A 171 19.94 -12.86 -12.90
C VAL A 171 20.50 -11.56 -12.34
N LEU A 172 21.58 -11.04 -12.94
CA LEU A 172 22.19 -9.79 -12.50
C LEU A 172 21.27 -8.59 -12.72
N GLY A 173 20.64 -8.51 -13.89
CA GLY A 173 19.68 -7.45 -14.23
C GLY A 173 18.44 -7.49 -13.32
N GLY A 174 17.83 -8.65 -13.13
CA GLY A 174 16.69 -8.85 -12.25
C GLY A 174 17.00 -8.50 -10.79
N TYR A 175 18.16 -8.94 -10.29
CA TYR A 175 18.61 -8.57 -8.95
C TYR A 175 18.80 -7.05 -8.79
N TRP A 176 19.41 -6.40 -9.76
CA TRP A 176 19.62 -4.94 -9.74
C TRP A 176 18.30 -4.17 -9.74
N VAL A 177 17.35 -4.54 -10.61
CA VAL A 177 16.02 -3.93 -10.68
C VAL A 177 15.27 -4.12 -9.36
N LEU A 178 15.23 -5.35 -8.85
CA LEU A 178 14.53 -5.68 -7.61
C LEU A 178 15.12 -4.96 -6.40
N LYS A 179 16.45 -4.89 -6.30
CA LYS A 179 17.14 -4.15 -5.22
C LYS A 179 16.81 -2.66 -5.26
N ARG A 180 16.67 -2.09 -6.45
CA ARG A 180 16.29 -0.68 -6.63
C ARG A 180 14.82 -0.45 -6.28
N ALA A 181 13.92 -1.34 -6.71
CA ALA A 181 12.48 -1.27 -6.43
C ALA A 181 12.15 -1.43 -4.95
N LEU A 182 12.90 -2.26 -4.21
CA LEU A 182 12.67 -2.49 -2.77
C LEU A 182 13.41 -1.53 -1.85
N LYS A 183 14.21 -0.59 -2.37
CA LYS A 183 14.94 0.40 -1.57
C LYS A 183 14.01 1.27 -0.68
N PRO A 184 12.84 1.75 -1.15
CA PRO A 184 11.91 2.53 -0.32
C PRO A 184 11.42 1.75 0.92
N ILE A 185 11.13 0.46 0.79
CA ILE A 185 10.69 -0.38 1.94
C ILE A 185 11.75 -0.41 3.05
N LYS A 186 13.01 -0.45 2.69
CA LYS A 186 14.09 -0.39 3.69
C LYS A 186 14.17 0.96 4.39
N LEU A 187 13.85 2.05 3.70
CA LEU A 187 13.77 3.38 4.31
C LEU A 187 12.59 3.49 5.28
N LEU A 188 11.42 2.90 4.92
CA LEU A 188 10.27 2.80 5.81
C LEU A 188 10.64 2.08 7.12
N ASP A 189 11.25 0.90 7.02
CA ASP A 189 11.72 0.10 8.16
C ASP A 189 12.70 0.88 9.04
N GLN A 190 13.69 1.52 8.44
CA GLN A 190 14.70 2.31 9.16
C GLN A 190 14.09 3.52 9.90
N THR A 191 13.17 4.24 9.25
CA THR A 191 12.50 5.39 9.87
C THR A 191 11.59 4.94 11.01
N ALA A 192 10.79 3.88 10.82
CA ALA A 192 9.95 3.32 11.86
C ALA A 192 10.78 2.86 13.08
N HIS A 193 11.91 2.20 12.83
CA HIS A 193 12.81 1.76 13.90
C HIS A 193 13.53 2.93 14.60
N ALA A 194 13.88 3.98 13.85
CA ALA A 194 14.45 5.19 14.43
C ALA A 194 13.45 5.89 15.36
N ILE A 195 12.18 6.03 14.92
CA ILE A 195 11.09 6.60 15.74
C ILE A 195 10.89 5.75 17.02
N GLN A 196 10.83 4.43 16.88
CA GLN A 196 10.66 3.51 18.01
C GLN A 196 11.78 3.65 19.05
N THR A 197 13.01 3.86 18.58
CA THR A 197 14.19 3.92 19.47
C THR A 197 14.40 5.31 20.08
N SER A 198 14.15 6.37 19.32
CA SER A 198 14.34 7.76 19.76
C SER A 198 13.12 8.35 20.47
N GLY A 199 11.92 7.81 20.20
CA GLY A 199 10.66 8.44 20.61
C GLY A 199 10.32 9.73 19.86
N ASP A 200 11.11 10.09 18.84
CA ASP A 200 10.94 11.33 18.07
C ASP A 200 9.91 11.12 16.96
N LEU A 201 8.68 11.53 17.23
CA LEU A 201 7.54 11.47 16.31
C LEU A 201 7.59 12.52 15.19
N SER A 202 8.53 13.48 15.24
CA SER A 202 8.67 14.51 14.19
C SER A 202 9.33 13.98 12.92
N GLN A 203 9.96 12.82 12.99
CA GLN A 203 10.59 12.19 11.84
C GLN A 203 9.56 11.79 10.79
N ARG A 204 9.93 12.00 9.52
CA ARG A 204 9.07 11.66 8.37
C ARG A 204 9.81 10.77 7.39
N ILE A 205 9.07 9.92 6.74
CA ILE A 205 9.54 9.08 5.65
C ILE A 205 9.77 9.96 4.44
N PRO A 206 10.99 9.98 3.85
CA PRO A 206 11.26 10.82 2.71
C PRO A 206 10.49 10.36 1.47
N LEU A 207 9.63 11.21 0.93
CA LEU A 207 8.86 11.00 -0.30
C LEU A 207 9.76 11.31 -1.51
N LYS A 208 10.58 10.34 -1.94
CA LYS A 208 11.49 10.50 -3.09
C LYS A 208 11.21 9.38 -4.09
N GLY A 209 10.92 9.72 -5.33
CA GLY A 209 10.73 8.76 -6.42
C GLY A 209 9.42 8.96 -7.19
N PRO A 210 9.06 8.01 -8.07
CA PRO A 210 7.78 8.04 -8.77
C PRO A 210 6.61 7.90 -7.78
N GLN A 211 5.46 8.45 -8.17
CA GLN A 211 4.22 8.34 -7.41
C GLN A 211 3.58 6.96 -7.65
N ASP A 212 4.21 5.93 -7.13
CA ASP A 212 3.74 4.55 -7.16
C ASP A 212 3.06 4.16 -5.82
N GLU A 213 2.68 2.89 -5.68
CA GLU A 213 2.02 2.36 -4.48
C GLU A 213 2.86 2.56 -3.21
N LEU A 214 4.20 2.53 -3.33
CA LEU A 214 5.11 2.75 -2.20
C LEU A 214 5.16 4.22 -1.80
N TYR A 215 5.03 5.14 -2.74
CA TYR A 215 4.91 6.57 -2.47
C TYR A 215 3.62 6.86 -1.67
N PHE A 216 2.48 6.33 -2.11
CA PHE A 216 1.20 6.51 -1.40
C PHE A 216 1.21 5.85 -0.03
N LEU A 217 1.84 4.69 0.13
CA LEU A 217 2.03 4.06 1.43
C LEU A 217 2.85 4.95 2.37
N ALA A 218 3.96 5.50 1.89
CA ALA A 218 4.80 6.41 2.67
C ALA A 218 4.04 7.71 3.06
N GLN A 219 3.22 8.24 2.15
CA GLN A 219 2.35 9.40 2.43
C GLN A 219 1.31 9.08 3.51
N THR A 220 0.64 7.93 3.41
CA THR A 220 -0.34 7.48 4.42
C THR A 220 0.31 7.30 5.79
N MET A 221 1.50 6.69 5.84
CA MET A 221 2.26 6.56 7.08
C MET A 221 2.68 7.91 7.67
N ASN A 222 3.10 8.87 6.83
CA ASN A 222 3.39 10.23 7.30
C ASN A 222 2.16 10.92 7.89
N GLY A 223 0.98 10.76 7.27
CA GLY A 223 -0.29 11.27 7.81
C GLY A 223 -0.65 10.63 9.16
N MET A 224 -0.42 9.33 9.30
CA MET A 224 -0.60 8.64 10.60
C MET A 224 0.38 9.18 11.66
N LEU A 225 1.66 9.36 11.30
CA LEU A 225 2.66 9.92 12.21
C LEU A 225 2.30 11.34 12.65
N GLU A 226 1.80 12.19 11.75
CA GLU A 226 1.31 13.53 12.06
C GLU A 226 0.15 13.51 13.05
N THR A 227 -0.80 12.59 12.85
CA THR A 227 -1.92 12.40 13.77
C THR A 227 -1.45 11.96 15.16
N VAL A 228 -0.52 11.00 15.23
CA VAL A 228 0.05 10.53 16.49
C VAL A 228 0.85 11.62 17.19
N GLU A 229 1.72 12.34 16.46
CA GLU A 229 2.51 13.46 16.99
C GLU A 229 1.61 14.55 17.57
N SER A 230 0.59 14.98 16.82
CA SER A 230 -0.35 16.01 17.28
C SER A 230 -1.17 15.55 18.51
N SER A 231 -1.48 14.26 18.61
CA SER A 231 -2.17 13.70 19.76
C SER A 231 -1.25 13.63 20.99
N PHE A 232 0.01 13.24 20.79
CA PHE A 232 1.01 13.19 21.86
C PHE A 232 1.35 14.58 22.41
N GLU A 233 1.52 15.58 21.53
CA GLU A 233 1.77 16.95 21.96
C GLU A 233 0.56 17.55 22.73
N ARG A 234 -0.67 17.23 22.31
CA ARG A 234 -1.88 17.63 23.05
C ARG A 234 -1.94 16.98 24.43
N GLU A 235 -1.59 15.70 24.55
CA GLU A 235 -1.57 14.99 25.84
C GLU A 235 -0.48 15.52 26.78
N LYS A 236 0.70 15.79 26.22
CA LYS A 236 1.81 16.40 26.96
C LYS A 236 1.46 17.79 27.49
N GLN A 237 0.84 18.64 26.65
CA GLN A 237 0.36 19.95 27.04
C GLN A 237 -0.71 19.83 28.13
N PHE A 238 -1.67 18.91 27.97
CA PHE A 238 -2.69 18.63 28.98
C PHE A 238 -2.06 18.24 30.33
N SER A 239 -1.13 17.31 30.35
CA SER A 239 -0.44 16.87 31.56
C SER A 239 0.34 18.03 32.25
N HIS A 240 0.97 18.89 31.45
CA HIS A 240 1.65 20.08 31.93
C HIS A 240 0.68 21.07 32.59
N ASP A 241 -0.43 21.38 31.92
CA ASP A 241 -1.41 22.34 32.39
C ASP A 241 -2.14 21.86 33.65
N VAL A 242 -2.52 20.56 33.71
CA VAL A 242 -3.06 19.93 34.92
C VAL A 242 -2.08 20.05 36.09
N SER A 243 -0.81 19.75 35.86
CA SER A 243 0.22 19.81 36.91
C SER A 243 0.42 21.23 37.43
N HIS A 244 0.37 22.22 36.53
CA HIS A 244 0.50 23.62 36.88
C HIS A 244 -0.70 24.10 37.72
N ASP A 245 -1.93 23.80 37.25
CA ASP A 245 -3.16 24.27 37.91
C ASP A 245 -3.49 23.55 39.24
N LEU A 246 -2.95 22.34 39.44
CA LEU A 246 -2.97 21.67 40.74
C LEU A 246 -1.89 22.17 41.70
N ARG A 247 -0.71 22.56 41.22
CA ARG A 247 0.38 23.04 42.06
C ARG A 247 0.03 24.34 42.79
N THR A 248 -0.64 25.26 42.09
CA THR A 248 -1.00 26.58 42.65
C THR A 248 -1.84 26.46 43.93
N PRO A 249 -3.05 25.79 43.92
CA PRO A 249 -3.85 25.63 45.13
C PRO A 249 -3.12 24.83 46.25
N VAL A 250 -2.34 23.83 45.87
CA VAL A 250 -1.53 23.07 46.85
C VAL A 250 -0.53 23.99 47.58
N THR A 251 0.16 24.85 46.84
CA THR A 251 1.10 25.82 47.41
C THR A 251 0.41 26.78 48.38
N VAL A 252 -0.79 27.30 47.96
CA VAL A 252 -1.58 28.16 48.85
C VAL A 252 -2.05 27.42 50.12
N ILE A 253 -2.55 26.20 50.00
CA ILE A 253 -2.92 25.36 51.16
C ILE A 253 -1.76 25.16 52.10
N LEU A 254 -0.57 24.84 51.63
CA LEU A 254 0.60 24.67 52.43
C LEU A 254 1.04 25.96 53.15
N SER A 255 1.05 27.07 52.37
CA SER A 255 1.42 28.39 52.94
C SER A 255 0.44 28.85 54.01
N GLU A 256 -0.87 28.72 53.77
CA GLU A 256 -1.92 29.08 54.74
C GLU A 256 -1.88 28.15 55.96
N SER A 257 -1.63 26.88 55.77
CA SER A 257 -1.48 25.93 56.90
C SER A 257 -0.24 26.28 57.78
N ASP A 258 0.89 26.62 57.16
CA ASP A 258 2.08 27.03 57.92
C ASP A 258 1.88 28.37 58.64
N TYR A 259 1.21 29.34 57.94
CA TYR A 259 0.84 30.61 58.57
C TYR A 259 -0.11 30.42 59.77
N GLY A 260 -1.20 29.68 59.62
CA GLY A 260 -2.14 29.43 60.68
C GLY A 260 -1.58 28.68 61.89
N LEU A 261 -0.56 27.82 61.67
CA LEU A 261 0.14 27.09 62.74
C LEU A 261 1.21 27.91 63.48
N ARG A 262 1.93 28.84 62.81
CA ARG A 262 3.12 29.49 63.36
C ARG A 262 2.96 30.96 63.65
N TYR A 263 2.08 31.63 62.92
CA TYR A 263 2.00 33.10 62.88
C TYR A 263 0.64 33.69 63.17
N ALA A 264 -0.43 32.88 63.26
CA ALA A 264 -1.76 33.41 63.60
C ALA A 264 -1.79 33.83 65.07
N ASP A 265 -1.91 35.13 65.26
CA ASP A 265 -1.96 35.73 66.62
C ASP A 265 -3.37 35.79 67.19
N SER A 266 -4.39 35.51 66.41
CA SER A 266 -5.79 35.53 66.82
C SER A 266 -6.58 34.36 66.24
N LEU A 267 -7.70 33.98 66.93
CA LEU A 267 -8.64 32.98 66.44
C LEU A 267 -9.23 33.39 65.07
N ALA A 268 -9.45 34.67 64.82
CA ALA A 268 -9.99 35.19 63.60
C ALA A 268 -9.03 34.95 62.43
N GLU A 269 -7.74 35.18 62.58
CA GLU A 269 -6.72 34.93 61.54
C GLU A 269 -6.57 33.42 61.24
N ALA A 270 -6.62 32.58 62.29
CA ALA A 270 -6.59 31.14 62.12
C ALA A 270 -7.84 30.65 61.37
N GLN A 271 -9.02 31.21 61.64
CA GLN A 271 -10.29 30.92 60.90
C GLN A 271 -10.20 31.36 59.45
N GLU A 272 -9.61 32.52 59.12
CA GLU A 272 -9.39 32.99 57.77
C GLU A 272 -8.50 32.07 56.97
N SER A 273 -7.38 31.64 57.52
CA SER A 273 -6.48 30.64 56.92
C SER A 273 -7.22 29.34 56.66
N HIS A 274 -7.97 28.81 57.62
CA HIS A 274 -8.81 27.60 57.40
C HIS A 274 -9.83 27.76 56.30
N ALA A 275 -10.52 28.93 56.25
CA ALA A 275 -11.45 29.23 55.17
C ALA A 275 -10.78 29.28 53.78
N THR A 276 -9.57 29.82 53.75
CA THR A 276 -8.75 29.84 52.48
C THR A 276 -8.34 28.44 52.08
N ILE A 277 -7.86 27.60 53.01
CA ILE A 277 -7.53 26.20 52.76
C ILE A 277 -8.76 25.46 52.24
N GLN A 278 -9.94 25.62 52.87
CA GLN A 278 -11.17 24.98 52.46
C GLN A 278 -11.59 25.41 51.02
N ARG A 279 -11.52 26.69 50.70
CA ARG A 279 -11.80 27.21 49.35
C ARG A 279 -10.88 26.57 48.30
N GLN A 280 -9.58 26.46 48.60
CA GLN A 280 -8.62 25.85 47.63
C GLN A 280 -8.83 24.34 47.49
N ALA A 281 -9.15 23.62 48.58
CA ALA A 281 -9.49 22.20 48.52
C ALA A 281 -10.78 21.93 47.70
N LEU A 282 -11.82 22.76 47.87
CA LEU A 282 -13.05 22.68 47.04
C LEU A 282 -12.76 22.98 45.56
N ARG A 283 -11.88 23.96 45.26
CA ARG A 283 -11.46 24.27 43.91
C ARG A 283 -10.72 23.10 43.27
N MET A 284 -9.80 22.45 44.00
CA MET A 284 -9.10 21.25 43.54
C MET A 284 -10.06 20.10 43.25
N LYS A 285 -11.01 19.86 44.15
CA LYS A 285 -12.06 18.85 43.97
C LYS A 285 -12.85 19.08 42.67
N ALA A 286 -13.25 20.32 42.41
CA ALA A 286 -13.99 20.68 41.19
C ALA A 286 -13.11 20.44 39.93
N LEU A 287 -11.84 20.84 39.96
CA LEU A 287 -10.90 20.62 38.87
C LEU A 287 -10.71 19.14 38.56
N ILE A 288 -10.46 18.31 39.58
CA ILE A 288 -10.30 16.86 39.46
C ILE A 288 -11.56 16.23 38.83
N ASN A 289 -12.74 16.64 39.29
CA ASN A 289 -14.01 16.13 38.76
C ASN A 289 -14.18 16.49 37.28
N GLN A 290 -13.86 17.73 36.88
CA GLN A 290 -13.91 18.16 35.49
C GLN A 290 -12.92 17.37 34.60
N ILE A 291 -11.70 17.08 35.08
CA ILE A 291 -10.70 16.25 34.38
C ILE A 291 -11.20 14.82 34.18
N LEU A 292 -11.73 14.20 35.25
CA LEU A 292 -12.25 12.84 35.19
C LEU A 292 -13.44 12.72 34.24
N GLU A 293 -14.31 13.76 34.23
CA GLU A 293 -15.46 13.82 33.34
C GLU A 293 -15.02 13.93 31.86
N LEU A 294 -14.10 14.85 31.58
CA LEU A 294 -13.56 15.03 30.24
C LEU A 294 -12.90 13.74 29.72
N SER A 295 -12.12 13.07 30.59
CA SER A 295 -11.49 11.78 30.26
C SER A 295 -12.53 10.68 29.97
N LYS A 296 -13.64 10.64 30.71
CA LYS A 296 -14.73 9.67 30.46
C LYS A 296 -15.40 9.91 29.10
N LEU A 297 -15.68 11.18 28.77
CA LEU A 297 -16.30 11.53 27.50
C LEU A 297 -15.41 11.17 26.29
N GLU A 298 -14.10 11.33 26.41
CA GLU A 298 -13.16 10.99 25.34
C GLU A 298 -12.95 9.49 25.16
N GLY A 299 -13.21 8.69 26.17
CA GLY A 299 -13.10 7.23 26.13
C GLY A 299 -14.39 6.52 25.73
N GLN A 300 -15.49 7.22 25.50
CA GLN A 300 -16.77 6.62 25.09
C GLN A 300 -16.99 6.74 23.60
N ASP A 301 -17.06 5.59 22.92
CA ASP A 301 -17.30 5.52 21.47
C ASP A 301 -18.75 5.87 21.06
N SER A 302 -19.71 5.82 21.98
CA SER A 302 -21.10 6.22 21.70
C SER A 302 -21.89 6.51 22.98
N LEU A 303 -22.69 7.59 22.97
CA LEU A 303 -23.66 7.89 24.00
C LEU A 303 -24.97 7.16 23.73
N ALA A 304 -25.65 6.77 24.79
CA ALA A 304 -27.03 6.28 24.73
C ALA A 304 -28.02 7.45 24.65
N LEU A 305 -28.06 8.11 23.49
CA LEU A 305 -28.97 9.23 23.25
C LEU A 305 -30.42 8.78 23.33
N LYS A 306 -31.27 9.56 24.03
CA LYS A 306 -32.69 9.32 24.16
C LYS A 306 -33.50 10.55 23.72
N PRO A 307 -34.74 10.36 23.24
CA PRO A 307 -35.60 11.49 22.94
C PRO A 307 -35.86 12.30 24.23
N LEU A 308 -35.46 13.56 24.22
CA LEU A 308 -35.64 14.49 25.34
C LEU A 308 -36.42 15.72 24.87
N ASN A 309 -37.51 16.07 25.60
CA ASN A 309 -38.17 17.36 25.40
C ASN A 309 -37.32 18.47 26.05
N LEU A 310 -36.49 19.12 25.24
CA LEU A 310 -35.56 20.13 25.72
C LEU A 310 -36.26 21.37 26.29
N SER A 311 -37.43 21.74 25.73
CA SER A 311 -38.23 22.86 26.26
C SER A 311 -38.70 22.61 27.69
N ASP A 312 -39.24 21.42 27.95
CA ASP A 312 -39.73 21.06 29.29
C ASP A 312 -38.56 20.87 30.27
N TYR A 313 -37.44 20.32 29.79
CA TYR A 313 -36.25 20.14 30.61
C TYR A 313 -35.69 21.49 31.10
N LEU A 314 -35.53 22.47 30.19
CA LEU A 314 -35.05 23.81 30.56
C LEU A 314 -36.06 24.60 31.39
N ALA A 315 -37.37 24.44 31.13
CA ALA A 315 -38.41 25.08 31.93
C ALA A 315 -38.40 24.60 33.39
N LYS A 316 -38.15 23.32 33.65
CA LYS A 316 -38.03 22.76 35.02
C LYS A 316 -36.84 23.34 35.79
N ARG A 317 -35.77 23.70 35.13
CA ARG A 317 -34.56 24.26 35.73
C ARG A 317 -34.66 25.77 36.00
N GLN A 318 -35.58 26.44 35.35
CA GLN A 318 -35.65 27.90 35.32
C GLN A 318 -35.62 28.53 36.71
N GLU A 319 -36.37 27.96 37.71
CA GLU A 319 -36.43 28.49 39.06
C GLU A 319 -35.08 28.38 39.80
N ASP A 320 -34.41 27.22 39.68
CA ASP A 320 -33.09 26.98 40.28
C ASP A 320 -32.04 27.88 39.66
N ASP A 321 -32.01 27.99 38.33
CA ASP A 321 -31.04 28.81 37.59
C ASP A 321 -31.26 30.31 37.85
N GLN A 322 -32.52 30.77 38.02
CA GLN A 322 -32.83 32.16 38.41
C GLN A 322 -32.38 32.46 39.84
N THR A 323 -32.52 31.51 40.76
CA THR A 323 -32.00 31.64 42.13
C THR A 323 -30.49 31.78 42.15
N LEU A 324 -29.78 30.99 41.34
CA LEU A 324 -28.31 31.12 41.18
C LEU A 324 -27.92 32.48 40.59
N ALA A 325 -28.66 32.97 39.59
CA ALA A 325 -28.41 34.28 38.98
C ALA A 325 -28.62 35.42 39.99
N GLN A 326 -29.70 35.35 40.79
CA GLN A 326 -30.00 36.33 41.86
C GLN A 326 -28.92 36.34 42.94
N ALA A 327 -28.42 35.16 43.35
CA ALA A 327 -27.29 35.04 44.28
C ALA A 327 -26.02 35.68 43.74
N ALA A 328 -25.82 35.68 42.41
CA ALA A 328 -24.73 36.37 41.74
C ALA A 328 -25.02 37.86 41.44
N GLY A 329 -26.17 38.38 41.86
CA GLY A 329 -26.57 39.77 41.59
C GLY A 329 -26.94 40.06 40.15
N LYS A 330 -27.36 39.06 39.37
CA LYS A 330 -27.65 39.16 37.93
C LYS A 330 -29.09 38.80 37.64
N VAL A 331 -29.60 39.23 36.49
CA VAL A 331 -30.92 38.90 35.98
C VAL A 331 -30.80 37.84 34.89
N LEU A 332 -31.46 36.68 35.06
CA LEU A 332 -31.53 35.64 34.04
C LEU A 332 -32.89 35.62 33.36
N LYS A 333 -32.90 35.77 32.03
CA LYS A 333 -34.11 35.70 31.21
C LYS A 333 -34.13 34.40 30.40
N TYR A 334 -35.33 33.79 30.33
CA TYR A 334 -35.58 32.62 29.52
C TYR A 334 -36.51 32.97 28.36
N ASP A 335 -36.15 32.51 27.14
CA ASP A 335 -36.97 32.60 25.91
C ASP A 335 -37.00 31.21 25.26
N LEU A 336 -37.98 30.39 25.71
CA LEU A 336 -38.05 28.98 25.31
C LEU A 336 -39.21 28.72 24.35
N ALA A 337 -38.88 28.35 23.11
CA ALA A 337 -39.88 27.80 22.19
C ALA A 337 -40.41 26.44 22.71
N PRO A 338 -41.73 26.23 22.67
CA PRO A 338 -42.35 25.04 23.25
C PRO A 338 -42.15 23.77 22.40
N LYS A 339 -42.16 22.60 23.05
CA LYS A 339 -42.24 21.27 22.43
C LYS A 339 -41.07 20.91 21.51
N LEU A 340 -39.89 21.45 21.72
CA LEU A 340 -38.69 21.06 20.97
C LEU A 340 -38.08 19.80 21.55
N GLN A 341 -37.92 18.79 20.70
CA GLN A 341 -37.33 17.51 21.05
C GLN A 341 -35.96 17.34 20.40
N VAL A 342 -35.03 16.76 21.13
CA VAL A 342 -33.68 16.42 20.68
C VAL A 342 -33.32 15.01 21.10
N GLN A 343 -32.36 14.40 20.44
CA GLN A 343 -31.73 13.16 20.89
C GLN A 343 -30.55 13.53 21.80
N ALA A 344 -30.66 13.28 23.10
CA ALA A 344 -29.64 13.71 24.05
C ALA A 344 -29.50 12.78 25.26
N ASP A 345 -28.32 12.84 25.90
CA ASP A 345 -28.14 12.39 27.27
C ASP A 345 -28.49 13.55 28.20
N GLU A 346 -29.53 13.36 29.03
CA GLU A 346 -30.10 14.40 29.91
C GLU A 346 -29.05 14.93 30.90
N VAL A 347 -28.20 14.05 31.46
CA VAL A 347 -27.16 14.41 32.44
C VAL A 347 -26.08 15.26 31.82
N LEU A 348 -25.58 14.83 30.66
CA LEU A 348 -24.53 15.57 29.95
C LEU A 348 -25.05 16.90 29.41
N LEU A 349 -26.27 16.93 28.88
CA LEU A 349 -26.89 18.16 28.42
C LEU A 349 -27.06 19.16 29.57
N GLY A 350 -27.48 18.66 30.77
CA GLY A 350 -27.54 19.49 31.97
C GLY A 350 -26.19 20.14 32.30
N ARG A 351 -25.11 19.37 32.25
CA ARG A 351 -23.74 19.86 32.48
C ARG A 351 -23.26 20.87 31.43
N LEU A 352 -23.66 20.68 30.18
CA LEU A 352 -23.40 21.67 29.13
C LEU A 352 -24.06 23.00 29.47
N VAL A 353 -25.33 22.98 29.84
CA VAL A 353 -26.09 24.17 30.25
C VAL A 353 -25.47 24.81 31.50
N ASP A 354 -25.12 24.01 32.52
CA ASP A 354 -24.46 24.50 33.75
C ASP A 354 -23.14 25.24 33.45
N ASN A 355 -22.32 24.69 32.60
CA ASN A 355 -21.05 25.32 32.23
C ASN A 355 -21.24 26.62 31.44
N LEU A 356 -22.20 26.66 30.50
CA LEU A 356 -22.52 27.86 29.75
C LEU A 356 -23.08 28.96 30.64
N LEU A 357 -24.09 28.61 31.51
CA LEU A 357 -24.71 29.56 32.44
C LEU A 357 -23.70 30.08 33.49
N SER A 358 -22.91 29.18 34.09
CA SER A 358 -21.86 29.56 35.03
C SER A 358 -20.86 30.53 34.42
N ASN A 359 -20.48 30.28 33.17
CA ASN A 359 -19.57 31.16 32.45
C ASN A 359 -20.20 32.53 32.16
N ALA A 360 -21.43 32.54 31.63
CA ALA A 360 -22.19 33.77 31.39
C ALA A 360 -22.44 34.59 32.70
N LEU A 361 -22.88 33.95 33.76
CA LEU A 361 -23.09 34.64 35.07
C LEU A 361 -21.80 35.21 35.64
N LYS A 362 -20.66 34.59 35.39
CA LYS A 362 -19.34 35.07 35.83
C LYS A 362 -18.92 36.35 35.10
N PHE A 363 -19.17 36.45 33.80
CA PHE A 363 -18.68 37.53 32.96
C PHE A 363 -19.72 38.61 32.67
N ALA A 364 -21.01 38.32 32.83
CA ALA A 364 -22.08 39.30 32.69
C ALA A 364 -21.89 40.53 33.56
N GLN A 365 -22.29 41.69 33.07
CA GLN A 365 -22.40 42.91 33.89
C GLN A 365 -23.66 42.89 34.71
N SER A 366 -24.81 42.63 34.11
CA SER A 366 -26.11 42.68 34.76
C SER A 366 -27.10 41.61 34.32
N GLN A 367 -27.02 41.15 33.08
CA GLN A 367 -28.02 40.30 32.46
C GLN A 367 -27.43 39.13 31.70
N VAL A 368 -28.10 37.97 31.87
CA VAL A 368 -27.88 36.78 31.06
C VAL A 368 -29.19 36.35 30.41
N SER A 369 -29.17 35.87 29.20
CA SER A 369 -30.33 35.29 28.52
C SER A 369 -30.04 33.89 28.01
N LEU A 370 -30.98 32.97 28.28
CA LEU A 370 -30.97 31.62 27.71
C LEU A 370 -32.16 31.51 26.74
N SER A 371 -31.87 31.21 25.49
CA SER A 371 -32.92 31.05 24.48
C SER A 371 -32.88 29.68 23.82
N LEU A 372 -34.05 29.15 23.51
CA LEU A 372 -34.22 27.91 22.76
C LEU A 372 -35.16 28.15 21.58
N LYS A 373 -34.65 27.97 20.35
CA LYS A 373 -35.42 28.27 19.13
C LYS A 373 -35.31 27.11 18.14
N ALA A 374 -36.38 26.95 17.31
CA ALA A 374 -36.31 26.08 16.15
C ALA A 374 -35.88 26.89 14.93
N ASN A 375 -34.93 26.36 14.17
CA ASN A 375 -34.52 26.87 12.84
C ASN A 375 -34.78 25.76 11.82
N GLN A 376 -35.38 26.12 10.67
CA GLN A 376 -35.66 25.13 9.61
C GLN A 376 -34.39 24.57 8.94
N GLU A 377 -33.30 25.33 8.97
CA GLU A 377 -32.01 24.94 8.34
C GLU A 377 -31.06 24.25 9.35
N GLU A 378 -31.03 24.71 10.58
CA GLU A 378 -30.05 24.29 11.61
C GLU A 378 -30.64 23.40 12.73
N GLY A 379 -31.97 23.17 12.70
CA GLY A 379 -32.63 22.36 13.71
C GLY A 379 -32.93 23.11 15.00
N VAL A 380 -32.56 22.59 16.18
CA VAL A 380 -32.81 23.21 17.48
C VAL A 380 -31.56 23.98 17.92
N ILE A 381 -31.72 25.27 18.17
CA ILE A 381 -30.64 26.17 18.62
C ILE A 381 -30.85 26.51 20.09
N LEU A 382 -29.88 26.13 20.94
CA LEU A 382 -29.75 26.57 22.32
C LEU A 382 -28.72 27.68 22.40
N SER A 383 -29.08 28.84 22.90
CA SER A 383 -28.16 29.99 22.98
C SER A 383 -28.15 30.57 24.41
N VAL A 384 -26.93 30.84 24.90
CA VAL A 384 -26.70 31.56 26.16
C VAL A 384 -25.93 32.81 25.83
N ALA A 385 -26.48 33.97 26.16
CA ALA A 385 -25.85 35.27 25.91
C ALA A 385 -25.76 36.11 27.17
N ASP A 386 -24.69 36.86 27.35
CA ASP A 386 -24.46 37.78 28.46
C ASP A 386 -24.13 39.20 27.93
N ASP A 387 -24.27 40.19 28.82
CA ASP A 387 -23.94 41.58 28.58
C ASP A 387 -22.49 41.96 29.01
N GLY A 388 -21.60 40.99 29.05
CA GLY A 388 -20.21 41.12 29.45
C GLY A 388 -19.32 41.80 28.39
N PRO A 389 -18.01 41.77 28.59
CA PRO A 389 -17.07 42.46 27.69
C PRO A 389 -16.95 41.79 26.30
N GLY A 390 -17.56 40.63 26.12
CA GLY A 390 -17.41 39.84 24.89
C GLY A 390 -16.04 39.18 24.77
N ILE A 391 -15.85 38.46 23.67
CA ILE A 391 -14.63 37.75 23.33
C ILE A 391 -14.12 38.29 21.99
N ALA A 392 -12.84 38.63 21.90
CA ALA A 392 -12.25 39.12 20.67
C ALA A 392 -12.22 38.03 19.58
N GLU A 393 -12.49 38.41 18.33
CA GLU A 393 -12.60 37.48 17.20
C GLU A 393 -11.42 36.50 17.06
N PRO A 394 -10.15 36.88 17.25
CA PRO A 394 -9.03 35.97 17.18
C PRO A 394 -9.07 34.85 18.24
N GLU A 395 -9.77 35.07 19.35
CA GLU A 395 -9.86 34.13 20.47
C GLU A 395 -10.93 33.07 20.27
N HIS A 396 -11.93 33.28 19.37
CA HIS A 396 -13.08 32.38 19.18
C HIS A 396 -12.65 30.95 18.86
N ALA A 397 -11.56 30.75 18.12
CA ALA A 397 -11.04 29.42 17.82
C ALA A 397 -10.35 28.76 19.02
N HIS A 398 -9.87 29.56 19.99
CA HIS A 398 -9.05 29.08 21.09
C HIS A 398 -9.84 28.85 22.40
N ILE A 399 -10.99 29.52 22.60
CA ILE A 399 -11.78 29.39 23.84
C ILE A 399 -12.28 27.97 24.12
N TRP A 400 -12.36 27.11 23.11
CA TRP A 400 -12.75 25.71 23.21
C TRP A 400 -11.61 24.77 23.61
N GLN A 401 -10.36 25.31 23.64
CA GLN A 401 -9.18 24.53 24.04
C GLN A 401 -9.15 24.37 25.56
N ARG A 402 -8.63 23.24 26.05
CA ARG A 402 -8.49 22.97 27.47
C ARG A 402 -7.53 23.95 28.10
N PHE A 403 -7.83 24.41 29.33
CA PHE A 403 -7.05 25.37 30.10
C PHE A 403 -6.82 26.74 29.43
N TYR A 404 -7.52 27.00 28.31
CA TYR A 404 -7.41 28.28 27.65
C TYR A 404 -8.17 29.37 28.41
N GLN A 405 -7.54 30.53 28.56
CA GLN A 405 -8.13 31.73 29.20
C GLN A 405 -7.66 32.96 28.46
N VAL A 406 -8.58 33.81 28.02
CA VAL A 406 -8.34 35.03 27.22
C VAL A 406 -7.39 36.00 27.91
N ASP A 407 -7.35 36.04 29.25
CA ASP A 407 -6.50 36.94 30.04
C ASP A 407 -5.94 36.24 31.28
N ARG A 408 -4.83 35.52 31.17
CA ARG A 408 -4.08 35.04 32.34
C ARG A 408 -3.54 36.18 33.25
N ALA A 409 -3.45 37.41 32.73
CA ALA A 409 -2.84 38.53 33.41
C ALA A 409 -3.82 39.45 34.15
N ARG A 410 -5.11 39.53 33.74
CA ARG A 410 -6.09 40.45 34.29
C ARG A 410 -6.97 39.93 35.42
N THR A 411 -7.19 38.65 35.56
CA THR A 411 -8.05 38.04 36.56
C THR A 411 -7.26 37.35 37.67
N LYS A 412 -6.51 38.12 38.47
CA LYS A 412 -6.05 37.69 39.80
C LYS A 412 -7.22 37.66 40.83
N SER A 413 -8.46 37.61 40.37
CA SER A 413 -9.62 37.39 41.27
C SER A 413 -9.72 35.92 41.65
N ALA A 414 -10.00 35.65 42.92
CA ALA A 414 -10.13 34.32 43.52
C ALA A 414 -11.15 33.37 42.85
N SER A 415 -11.86 33.86 41.82
CA SER A 415 -12.92 33.16 41.10
C SER A 415 -12.53 32.72 39.67
N SER A 416 -11.22 32.79 39.29
CA SER A 416 -10.79 32.33 37.95
C SER A 416 -10.98 30.82 37.85
N GLY A 417 -11.84 30.35 36.96
CA GLY A 417 -12.03 28.92 36.66
C GLY A 417 -10.79 28.32 35.97
N ALA A 418 -10.69 27.01 35.96
CA ALA A 418 -9.52 26.30 35.39
C ALA A 418 -9.45 26.30 33.85
N GLY A 419 -10.38 26.97 33.15
CA GLY A 419 -10.39 26.94 31.67
C GLY A 419 -10.86 25.61 31.07
N LEU A 420 -11.52 24.75 31.86
CA LEU A 420 -12.05 23.47 31.43
C LEU A 420 -13.56 23.50 31.06
N GLY A 421 -14.30 24.53 31.48
CA GLY A 421 -15.75 24.59 31.27
C GLY A 421 -16.16 24.58 29.80
N LEU A 422 -15.58 25.43 28.98
CA LEU A 422 -15.90 25.50 27.54
C LEU A 422 -15.36 24.30 26.75
N SER A 423 -14.23 23.73 27.15
CA SER A 423 -13.74 22.48 26.54
C SER A 423 -14.62 21.27 26.86
N LEU A 424 -15.24 21.25 28.05
CA LEU A 424 -16.25 20.26 28.40
C LEU A 424 -17.55 20.47 27.59
N VAL A 425 -18.00 21.72 27.41
CA VAL A 425 -19.11 22.05 26.49
C VAL A 425 -18.84 21.50 25.09
N LYS A 426 -17.65 21.73 24.58
CA LYS A 426 -17.25 21.21 23.28
C LYS A 426 -17.28 19.69 23.21
N ALA A 427 -16.71 19.01 24.18
CA ALA A 427 -16.71 17.54 24.22
C ALA A 427 -18.13 16.96 24.26
N ILE A 428 -19.02 17.59 25.05
CA ILE A 428 -20.42 17.17 25.13
C ILE A 428 -21.17 17.45 23.82
N ALA A 429 -20.94 18.61 23.20
CA ALA A 429 -21.56 18.99 21.92
C ALA A 429 -21.10 18.04 20.80
N ASP A 430 -19.80 17.75 20.70
CA ASP A 430 -19.23 16.83 19.73
C ASP A 430 -19.85 15.40 19.86
N GLN A 431 -20.02 14.92 21.09
CA GLN A 431 -20.69 13.63 21.40
C GLN A 431 -22.17 13.60 21.03
N HIS A 432 -22.86 14.74 21.03
CA HIS A 432 -24.26 14.88 20.62
C HIS A 432 -24.41 15.21 19.12
N GLY A 433 -23.30 15.35 18.37
CA GLY A 433 -23.31 15.78 16.97
C GLY A 433 -23.77 17.23 16.77
N ALA A 434 -23.68 18.06 17.83
CA ALA A 434 -24.07 19.46 17.78
C ALA A 434 -22.91 20.37 17.33
N GLN A 435 -23.27 21.47 16.65
CA GLN A 435 -22.32 22.49 16.24
C GLN A 435 -22.26 23.62 17.27
N LEU A 436 -21.07 24.18 17.48
CA LEU A 436 -20.83 25.33 18.32
C LEU A 436 -20.48 26.55 17.46
N SER A 437 -21.07 27.70 17.79
CA SER A 437 -20.78 28.95 17.10
C SER A 437 -20.42 30.07 18.10
#